data_0b4b96dbf7b8279f0f010afff5596643
#
_entry.id   0b4b96dbf7b8279f0f010afff5596643
#
_cell.length_a   1.000
_cell.length_b   1.000
_cell.length_c   1.000
_cell.angle_alpha   90.00
_cell.angle_beta   90.00
_cell.angle_gamma   90.00
#
_symmetry.space_group_name_H-M   'P 1'
#
loop_
_entity.id
_entity.type
_entity.pdbx_description
1 polymer ?
#
loop_
_entity_poly.entity_id
_entity_poly.type
_entity_poly.pdbx_seq_one_letter_code
_entity_poly.pdbx_strand_id
1 'polypeptide(L)'
;MRHVMALRVSKAVLVLAIALFYTILVLNNVTDYGSNYEFVRHVLIMDSTFPGNHLMWRAVISPLVHTVFYIGIIAWESVTMLLCWWAGIRLLKSYRADRAQFAAALNVAMIALTTSLLMWLVAFLDVGGEWFLMWQSKMWNGQEEAFRMFTIVGVVFLLVVQREPTPD
;
A
#
# COMPACT_ATOMS: atom_id res chain seq x y z
N MET A 1 16.84 -26.43 12.32
CA MET A 1 15.68 -25.90 13.07
C MET A 1 15.80 -24.41 13.46
N ARG A 2 16.87 -23.95 14.10
CA ARG A 2 16.98 -22.51 14.54
C ARG A 2 16.94 -21.53 13.36
N HIS A 3 17.59 -21.83 12.24
CA HIS A 3 17.60 -20.96 11.05
C HIS A 3 16.20 -20.80 10.43
N VAL A 4 15.42 -21.87 10.32
CA VAL A 4 14.04 -21.82 9.79
C VAL A 4 13.15 -20.99 10.70
N MET A 5 13.29 -21.11 12.02
CA MET A 5 12.52 -20.28 12.97
C MET A 5 12.90 -18.80 12.86
N ALA A 6 14.17 -18.47 12.73
CA ALA A 6 14.62 -17.10 12.53
C ALA A 6 14.04 -16.51 11.23
N LEU A 7 14.06 -17.25 10.13
CA LEU A 7 13.45 -16.83 8.87
C LEU A 7 11.95 -16.57 9.00
N ARG A 8 11.21 -17.45 9.68
CA ARG A 8 9.77 -17.31 9.91
C ARG A 8 9.45 -16.07 10.75
N VAL A 9 10.20 -15.85 11.81
CA VAL A 9 10.05 -14.66 12.66
C VAL A 9 10.36 -13.39 11.87
N SER A 10 11.45 -13.38 11.08
CA SER A 10 11.79 -12.23 10.24
C SER A 10 10.65 -11.88 9.26
N LYS A 11 10.04 -12.87 8.60
CA LYS A 11 8.88 -12.67 7.73
C LYS A 11 7.70 -12.03 8.48
N ALA A 12 7.40 -12.54 9.68
CA ALA A 12 6.33 -11.98 10.51
C ALA A 12 6.60 -10.52 10.90
N VAL A 13 7.83 -10.22 11.32
CA VAL A 13 8.23 -8.86 11.73
C VAL A 13 8.14 -7.88 10.56
N LEU A 14 8.58 -8.28 9.37
CA LEU A 14 8.48 -7.44 8.16
C LEU A 14 7.02 -7.11 7.82
N VAL A 15 6.12 -8.09 7.86
CA VAL A 15 4.68 -7.86 7.63
C VAL A 15 4.07 -6.97 8.71
N LEU A 16 4.45 -7.14 9.98
CA LEU A 16 4.01 -6.28 11.08
C LEU A 16 4.55 -4.84 10.94
N ALA A 17 5.76 -4.66 10.41
CA ALA A 17 6.29 -3.32 10.11
C ALA A 17 5.45 -2.60 9.03
N ILE A 18 5.00 -3.32 7.99
CA ILE A 18 4.07 -2.78 6.99
C ILE A 18 2.70 -2.47 7.65
N ALA A 19 2.21 -3.33 8.54
CA ALA A 19 0.97 -3.06 9.28
C ALA A 19 1.05 -1.77 10.12
N LEU A 20 2.18 -1.55 10.79
CA LEU A 20 2.43 -0.34 11.56
C LEU A 20 2.47 0.91 10.65
N PHE A 21 3.14 0.82 9.50
CA PHE A 21 3.15 1.91 8.51
C PHE A 21 1.73 2.30 8.13
N TYR A 22 0.88 1.34 7.74
CA TYR A 22 -0.52 1.63 7.38
C TYR A 22 -1.35 2.14 8.55
N THR A 23 -1.04 1.72 9.79
CA THR A 23 -1.71 2.27 10.98
C THR A 23 -1.45 3.77 11.12
N ILE A 24 -0.18 4.17 10.96
CA ILE A 24 0.21 5.59 11.03
C ILE A 24 -0.39 6.36 9.85
N LEU A 25 -0.38 5.78 8.66
CA LEU A 25 -0.92 6.40 7.44
C LEU A 25 -2.42 6.67 7.58
N VAL A 26 -3.21 5.68 8.00
CA VAL A 26 -4.66 5.83 8.24
C VAL A 26 -4.91 6.86 9.35
N LEU A 27 -4.14 6.82 10.43
CA LEU A 27 -4.26 7.80 11.51
C LEU A 27 -4.03 9.22 10.99
N ASN A 28 -2.99 9.45 10.20
CA ASN A 28 -2.71 10.76 9.60
C ASN A 28 -3.84 11.21 8.68
N ASN A 29 -4.34 10.33 7.80
CA ASN A 29 -5.43 10.65 6.88
C ASN A 29 -6.74 10.99 7.59
N VAL A 30 -6.98 10.42 8.77
CA VAL A 30 -8.19 10.70 9.56
C VAL A 30 -8.02 11.96 10.43
N THR A 31 -6.84 12.15 11.02
CA THR A 31 -6.61 13.28 11.95
C THR A 31 -6.27 14.59 11.24
N ASP A 32 -5.62 14.52 10.07
CA ASP A 32 -5.36 15.67 9.18
C ASP A 32 -6.06 15.47 7.83
N TYR A 33 -7.37 15.24 7.89
CA TYR A 33 -8.20 14.96 6.72
C TYR A 33 -8.07 16.03 5.63
N GLY A 34 -8.03 17.30 6.03
CA GLY A 34 -8.03 18.44 5.11
C GLY A 34 -6.82 18.49 4.20
N SER A 35 -5.63 18.29 4.72
CA SER A 35 -4.37 18.36 3.96
C SER A 35 -4.32 17.30 2.85
N ASN A 36 -4.67 16.07 3.19
CA ASN A 36 -4.66 14.98 2.21
C ASN A 36 -5.86 15.03 1.25
N TYR A 37 -7.01 15.53 1.69
CA TYR A 37 -8.15 15.80 0.81
C TYR A 37 -7.78 16.82 -0.28
N GLU A 38 -7.10 17.92 0.07
CA GLU A 38 -6.64 18.90 -0.90
C GLU A 38 -5.66 18.31 -1.91
N PHE A 39 -4.75 17.42 -1.49
CA PHE A 39 -3.89 16.70 -2.41
C PHE A 39 -4.71 15.92 -3.46
N VAL A 40 -5.66 15.10 -3.01
CA VAL A 40 -6.52 14.30 -3.92
C VAL A 40 -7.35 15.22 -4.82
N ARG A 41 -7.90 16.30 -4.28
CA ARG A 41 -8.66 17.28 -5.05
C ARG A 41 -7.84 17.89 -6.18
N HIS A 42 -6.64 18.38 -5.89
CA HIS A 42 -5.76 19.00 -6.90
C HIS A 42 -5.34 18.02 -7.99
N VAL A 43 -5.09 16.76 -7.64
CA VAL A 43 -4.82 15.71 -8.63
C VAL A 43 -6.04 15.49 -9.53
N LEU A 44 -7.24 15.34 -8.95
CA LEU A 44 -8.45 15.05 -9.72
C LEU A 44 -8.92 16.20 -10.62
N ILE A 45 -8.76 17.46 -10.18
CA ILE A 45 -9.11 18.63 -11.02
C ILE A 45 -8.01 18.98 -12.04
N MET A 46 -6.83 18.36 -11.95
CA MET A 46 -5.69 18.54 -12.86
C MET A 46 -5.23 20.01 -13.01
N ASP A 47 -5.44 20.86 -12.00
CA ASP A 47 -5.20 22.32 -12.06
C ASP A 47 -3.71 22.72 -12.05
N SER A 48 -2.82 21.77 -11.79
CA SER A 48 -1.37 21.98 -11.75
C SER A 48 -0.61 21.24 -12.86
N THR A 49 -1.33 20.75 -13.88
CA THR A 49 -0.73 20.17 -15.08
C THR A 49 -0.16 21.26 -16.00
N PHE A 50 0.63 20.85 -17.00
CA PHE A 50 1.26 21.79 -17.93
C PHE A 50 0.22 22.62 -18.70
N PRO A 51 0.51 23.91 -18.95
CA PRO A 51 -0.36 24.76 -19.75
C PRO A 51 -0.60 24.18 -21.16
N GLY A 52 -1.85 24.26 -21.64
CA GLY A 52 -2.21 23.71 -22.97
C GLY A 52 -2.41 22.20 -23.01
N ASN A 53 -2.53 21.56 -21.86
CA ASN A 53 -2.81 20.12 -21.77
C ASN A 53 -4.15 19.76 -22.44
N HIS A 54 -4.08 18.93 -23.51
CA HIS A 54 -5.26 18.48 -24.27
C HIS A 54 -6.10 17.40 -23.54
N LEU A 55 -5.62 16.89 -22.40
CA LEU A 55 -6.29 15.82 -21.64
C LEU A 55 -7.16 16.35 -20.49
N MET A 56 -7.39 17.67 -20.42
CA MET A 56 -8.21 18.30 -19.38
C MET A 56 -9.66 17.79 -19.33
N TRP A 57 -10.14 17.10 -20.36
CA TRP A 57 -11.43 16.43 -20.35
C TRP A 57 -11.53 15.29 -19.30
N ARG A 58 -10.38 14.82 -18.77
CA ARG A 58 -10.32 13.84 -17.68
C ARG A 58 -10.56 14.46 -16.30
N ALA A 59 -10.40 15.77 -16.19
CA ALA A 59 -10.53 16.47 -14.92
C ALA A 59 -11.90 16.25 -14.29
N VAL A 60 -11.92 15.90 -13.03
CA VAL A 60 -13.12 15.70 -12.23
C VAL A 60 -13.28 16.93 -11.33
N ILE A 61 -14.36 17.71 -11.52
CA ILE A 61 -14.61 18.96 -10.78
C ILE A 61 -15.64 18.81 -9.65
N SER A 62 -16.26 17.64 -9.52
CA SER A 62 -17.31 17.39 -8.52
C SER A 62 -16.72 17.17 -7.12
N PRO A 63 -17.02 18.02 -6.13
CA PRO A 63 -16.56 17.83 -4.75
C PRO A 63 -17.01 16.51 -4.12
N LEU A 64 -18.22 16.04 -4.50
CA LEU A 64 -18.73 14.75 -4.03
C LEU A 64 -17.82 13.60 -4.52
N VAL A 65 -17.37 13.64 -5.78
CA VAL A 65 -16.48 12.63 -6.33
C VAL A 65 -15.10 12.70 -5.64
N HIS A 66 -14.57 13.90 -5.37
CA HIS A 66 -13.31 14.06 -4.62
C HIS A 66 -13.42 13.40 -3.25
N THR A 67 -14.51 13.65 -2.53
CA THR A 67 -14.76 13.05 -1.22
C THR A 67 -14.85 11.52 -1.29
N VAL A 68 -15.58 10.98 -2.28
CA VAL A 68 -15.72 9.54 -2.47
C VAL A 68 -14.38 8.89 -2.81
N PHE A 69 -13.58 9.51 -3.67
CA PHE A 69 -12.23 9.04 -3.99
C PHE A 69 -11.33 9.02 -2.76
N TYR A 70 -11.30 10.09 -1.98
CA TYR A 70 -10.46 10.16 -0.80
C TYR A 70 -10.90 9.19 0.29
N ILE A 71 -12.19 9.06 0.55
CA ILE A 71 -12.72 8.04 1.47
C ILE A 71 -12.39 6.64 0.96
N GLY A 72 -12.45 6.41 -0.34
CA GLY A 72 -12.05 5.15 -0.97
C GLY A 72 -10.58 4.80 -0.72
N ILE A 73 -9.68 5.79 -0.80
CA ILE A 73 -8.25 5.61 -0.46
C ILE A 73 -8.10 5.22 1.02
N ILE A 74 -8.71 5.97 1.95
CA ILE A 74 -8.66 5.67 3.39
C ILE A 74 -9.22 4.28 3.69
N ALA A 75 -10.32 3.90 3.04
CA ALA A 75 -10.90 2.56 3.20
C ALA A 75 -9.96 1.47 2.70
N TRP A 76 -9.31 1.65 1.54
CA TRP A 76 -8.34 0.70 1.02
C TRP A 76 -7.12 0.56 1.96
N GLU A 77 -6.57 1.68 2.43
CA GLU A 77 -5.50 1.70 3.42
C GLU A 77 -5.89 0.96 4.71
N SER A 78 -7.10 1.21 5.21
CA SER A 78 -7.63 0.57 6.41
C SER A 78 -7.78 -0.95 6.25
N VAL A 79 -8.30 -1.41 5.12
CA VAL A 79 -8.39 -2.84 4.79
C VAL A 79 -6.98 -3.46 4.72
N THR A 80 -6.05 -2.79 4.05
CA THR A 80 -4.66 -3.24 3.94
C THR A 80 -4.00 -3.32 5.32
N MET A 81 -4.20 -2.31 6.16
CA MET A 81 -3.75 -2.29 7.56
C MET A 81 -4.23 -3.52 8.33
N LEU A 82 -5.55 -3.76 8.31
CA LEU A 82 -6.16 -4.89 9.04
C LEU A 82 -5.65 -6.25 8.52
N LEU A 83 -5.53 -6.39 7.21
CA LEU A 83 -4.99 -7.61 6.59
C LEU A 83 -3.52 -7.84 6.99
N CYS A 84 -2.69 -6.79 7.00
CA CYS A 84 -1.29 -6.90 7.42
C CYS A 84 -1.15 -7.25 8.90
N TRP A 85 -1.95 -6.65 9.80
CA TRP A 85 -1.98 -7.03 11.20
C TRP A 85 -2.40 -8.49 11.40
N TRP A 86 -3.48 -8.89 10.75
CA TRP A 86 -3.96 -10.28 10.81
C TRP A 86 -2.92 -11.27 10.29
N ALA A 87 -2.32 -10.98 9.13
CA ALA A 87 -1.29 -11.82 8.55
C ALA A 87 -0.04 -11.92 9.43
N GLY A 88 0.49 -10.78 9.90
CA GLY A 88 1.68 -10.74 10.74
C GLY A 88 1.49 -11.49 12.07
N ILE A 89 0.33 -11.32 12.72
CA ILE A 89 -0.01 -12.04 13.95
C ILE A 89 -0.13 -13.56 13.68
N ARG A 90 -0.76 -13.96 12.58
CA ARG A 90 -0.86 -15.39 12.20
C ARG A 90 0.51 -15.99 11.93
N LEU A 91 1.37 -15.29 11.19
CA LEU A 91 2.77 -15.72 10.96
C LEU A 91 3.52 -15.88 12.27
N LEU A 92 3.39 -14.89 13.17
CA LEU A 92 4.06 -14.92 14.46
C LEU A 92 3.56 -16.07 15.35
N LYS A 93 2.26 -16.35 15.34
CA LYS A 93 1.69 -17.49 16.10
C LYS A 93 2.09 -18.84 15.52
N SER A 94 2.35 -18.93 14.22
CA SER A 94 2.67 -20.18 13.51
C SER A 94 4.16 -20.43 13.29
N TYR A 95 5.08 -19.62 13.84
CA TYR A 95 6.52 -19.75 13.56
C TYR A 95 7.14 -21.09 14.01
N ARG A 96 6.54 -21.76 14.99
CA ARG A 96 6.92 -23.12 15.46
C ARG A 96 6.01 -24.23 14.91
N ALA A 97 4.97 -23.88 14.17
CA ALA A 97 4.02 -24.83 13.63
C ALA A 97 4.63 -25.65 12.47
N ASP A 98 3.91 -26.65 12.01
CA ASP A 98 4.29 -27.39 10.82
C ASP A 98 4.29 -26.51 9.56
N ARG A 99 4.82 -27.06 8.45
CA ARG A 99 4.94 -26.32 7.18
C ARG A 99 3.58 -25.91 6.61
N ALA A 100 2.56 -26.76 6.75
CA ALA A 100 1.25 -26.51 6.18
C ALA A 100 0.54 -25.35 6.89
N GLN A 101 0.61 -25.31 8.21
CA GLN A 101 0.02 -24.23 9.02
C GLN A 101 0.75 -22.89 8.76
N PHE A 102 2.08 -22.90 8.66
CA PHE A 102 2.85 -21.70 8.34
C PHE A 102 2.57 -21.22 6.91
N ALA A 103 2.46 -22.14 5.93
CA ALA A 103 2.09 -21.81 4.55
C ALA A 103 0.69 -21.17 4.46
N ALA A 104 -0.28 -21.65 5.24
CA ALA A 104 -1.59 -21.02 5.31
C ALA A 104 -1.55 -19.58 5.85
N ALA A 105 -0.66 -19.29 6.80
CA ALA A 105 -0.43 -17.92 7.27
C ALA A 105 0.28 -17.06 6.21
N LEU A 106 1.23 -17.63 5.45
CA LEU A 106 1.88 -16.95 4.32
C LEU A 106 0.89 -16.54 3.24
N ASN A 107 -0.12 -17.36 2.92
CA ASN A 107 -1.14 -17.00 1.93
C ASN A 107 -1.87 -15.70 2.31
N VAL A 108 -2.19 -15.54 3.59
CA VAL A 108 -2.82 -14.29 4.08
C VAL A 108 -1.86 -13.10 3.94
N ALA A 109 -0.57 -13.29 4.24
CA ALA A 109 0.42 -12.25 4.07
C ALA A 109 0.62 -11.85 2.60
N MET A 110 0.62 -12.81 1.69
CA MET A 110 0.67 -12.53 0.24
C MET A 110 -0.53 -11.69 -0.21
N ILE A 111 -1.74 -12.02 0.21
CA ILE A 111 -2.95 -11.23 -0.10
C ILE A 111 -2.79 -9.80 0.44
N ALA A 112 -2.41 -9.65 1.71
CA ALA A 112 -2.24 -8.34 2.35
C ALA A 112 -1.20 -7.47 1.61
N LEU A 113 -0.04 -8.01 1.29
CA LEU A 113 1.02 -7.30 0.58
C LEU A 113 0.63 -7.00 -0.87
N THR A 114 -0.09 -7.91 -1.55
CA THR A 114 -0.62 -7.66 -2.89
C THR A 114 -1.62 -6.50 -2.87
N THR A 115 -2.51 -6.43 -1.87
CA THR A 115 -3.46 -5.31 -1.71
C THR A 115 -2.71 -3.98 -1.57
N SER A 116 -1.60 -3.98 -0.83
CA SER A 116 -0.69 -2.83 -0.71
C SER A 116 -0.03 -2.45 -2.04
N LEU A 117 0.55 -3.42 -2.75
CA LEU A 117 1.19 -3.18 -4.05
C LEU A 117 0.20 -2.60 -5.07
N LEU A 118 -1.01 -3.15 -5.13
CA LEU A 118 -2.05 -2.65 -6.03
C LEU A 118 -2.48 -1.22 -5.69
N MET A 119 -2.52 -0.85 -4.43
CA MET A 119 -2.83 0.53 -4.05
C MET A 119 -1.79 1.52 -4.60
N TRP A 120 -0.51 1.26 -4.39
CA TRP A 120 0.56 2.14 -4.85
C TRP A 120 0.70 2.14 -6.37
N LEU A 121 0.58 0.97 -7.01
CA LEU A 121 0.66 0.87 -8.47
C LEU A 121 -0.58 1.47 -9.12
N VAL A 122 -1.77 0.95 -8.81
CA VAL A 122 -2.98 1.31 -9.55
C VAL A 122 -3.53 2.67 -9.14
N ALA A 123 -3.72 2.93 -7.82
CA ALA A 123 -4.33 4.20 -7.42
C ALA A 123 -3.38 5.39 -7.62
N PHE A 124 -2.10 5.24 -7.26
CA PHE A 124 -1.16 6.37 -7.31
C PHE A 124 -0.40 6.46 -8.63
N LEU A 125 0.26 5.38 -9.09
CA LEU A 125 1.08 5.46 -10.32
C LEU A 125 0.23 5.47 -11.57
N ASP A 126 -0.72 4.53 -11.72
CA ASP A 126 -1.52 4.46 -12.95
C ASP A 126 -2.60 5.55 -12.98
N VAL A 127 -3.48 5.60 -11.95
CA VAL A 127 -4.61 6.54 -11.96
C VAL A 127 -4.15 7.96 -11.64
N GLY A 128 -3.50 8.18 -10.52
CA GLY A 128 -3.03 9.53 -10.15
C GLY A 128 -1.93 10.02 -11.10
N GLY A 129 -0.91 9.19 -11.32
CA GLY A 129 0.26 9.52 -12.13
C GLY A 129 -0.08 9.71 -13.59
N GLU A 130 -0.58 8.66 -14.24
CA GLU A 130 -0.74 8.64 -15.70
C GLU A 130 -2.13 9.11 -16.17
N TRP A 131 -3.23 8.71 -15.50
CA TRP A 131 -4.55 9.15 -15.92
C TRP A 131 -4.80 10.63 -15.63
N PHE A 132 -4.47 11.09 -14.40
CA PHE A 132 -4.63 12.50 -14.00
C PHE A 132 -3.37 13.34 -14.18
N LEU A 133 -2.30 12.76 -14.77
CA LEU A 133 -1.03 13.44 -15.08
C LEU A 133 -0.39 14.14 -13.87
N MET A 134 -0.50 13.54 -12.69
CA MET A 134 0.07 14.05 -11.44
C MET A 134 1.57 14.34 -11.55
N TRP A 135 2.30 13.60 -12.43
CA TRP A 135 3.72 13.79 -12.67
C TRP A 135 4.06 15.18 -13.24
N GLN A 136 3.10 15.90 -13.85
CA GLN A 136 3.32 17.26 -14.36
C GLN A 136 3.27 18.31 -13.25
N SER A 137 2.70 17.99 -12.09
CA SER A 137 2.61 18.92 -10.97
C SER A 137 3.92 19.01 -10.21
N LYS A 138 4.33 20.22 -9.86
CA LYS A 138 5.48 20.46 -8.95
C LYS A 138 5.11 20.34 -7.48
N MET A 139 3.84 20.53 -7.13
CA MET A 139 3.36 20.59 -5.75
C MET A 139 2.55 19.35 -5.37
N TRP A 140 1.72 18.85 -6.26
CA TRP A 140 0.77 17.78 -6.01
C TRP A 140 1.19 16.49 -6.73
N ASN A 141 2.47 16.12 -6.60
CA ASN A 141 3.06 14.93 -7.21
C ASN A 141 3.49 13.93 -6.13
N GLY A 142 2.73 12.86 -5.96
CA GLY A 142 3.04 11.78 -5.02
C GLY A 142 3.69 10.55 -5.65
N GLN A 143 4.26 10.66 -6.87
CA GLN A 143 4.84 9.50 -7.55
C GLN A 143 6.11 8.97 -6.87
N GLU A 144 6.96 9.85 -6.34
CA GLU A 144 8.16 9.42 -5.62
C GLU A 144 7.80 8.62 -4.36
N GLU A 145 6.82 9.09 -3.59
CA GLU A 145 6.32 8.41 -2.41
C GLU A 145 5.68 7.07 -2.79
N ALA A 146 4.86 7.06 -3.84
CA ALA A 146 4.21 5.85 -4.33
C ALA A 146 5.24 4.82 -4.82
N PHE A 147 6.22 5.23 -5.62
CA PHE A 147 7.29 4.35 -6.09
C PHE A 147 8.15 3.81 -4.96
N ARG A 148 8.49 4.65 -3.98
CA ARG A 148 9.23 4.25 -2.78
C ARG A 148 8.48 3.17 -2.02
N MET A 149 7.18 3.37 -1.77
CA MET A 149 6.38 2.41 -1.03
C MET A 149 6.11 1.14 -1.83
N PHE A 150 5.84 1.25 -3.14
CA PHE A 150 5.74 0.10 -4.03
C PHE A 150 7.01 -0.75 -3.97
N THR A 151 8.18 -0.12 -4.01
CA THR A 151 9.48 -0.80 -3.95
C THR A 151 9.71 -1.48 -2.59
N ILE A 152 9.47 -0.77 -1.48
CA ILE A 152 9.64 -1.33 -0.12
C ILE A 152 8.73 -2.53 0.08
N VAL A 153 7.45 -2.41 -0.25
CA VAL A 153 6.48 -3.50 -0.12
C VAL A 153 6.83 -4.64 -1.07
N GLY A 154 7.28 -4.34 -2.28
CA GLY A 154 7.73 -5.34 -3.26
C GLY A 154 8.93 -6.15 -2.74
N VAL A 155 9.92 -5.50 -2.14
CA VAL A 155 11.05 -6.19 -1.50
C VAL A 155 10.57 -7.07 -0.34
N VAL A 156 9.69 -6.55 0.52
CA VAL A 156 9.10 -7.35 1.62
C VAL A 156 8.31 -8.52 1.08
N PHE A 157 7.51 -8.34 0.02
CA PHE A 157 6.78 -9.40 -0.65
C PHE A 157 7.73 -10.51 -1.14
N LEU A 158 8.80 -10.14 -1.86
CA LEU A 158 9.79 -11.10 -2.36
C LEU A 158 10.47 -11.89 -1.23
N LEU A 159 10.79 -11.22 -0.11
CA LEU A 159 11.35 -11.89 1.07
C LEU A 159 10.35 -12.84 1.75
N VAL A 160 9.08 -12.44 1.80
CA VAL A 160 8.02 -13.24 2.43
C VAL A 160 7.71 -14.50 1.61
N VAL A 161 7.71 -14.43 0.27
CA VAL A 161 7.42 -15.59 -0.60
C VAL A 161 8.58 -16.57 -0.75
N GLN A 162 9.79 -16.23 -0.30
CA GLN A 162 10.93 -17.15 -0.37
C GLN A 162 10.62 -18.48 0.32
N ARG A 163 10.99 -19.57 -0.33
CA ARG A 163 10.82 -20.92 0.21
C ARG A 163 11.71 -21.15 1.43
N GLU A 164 11.21 -21.95 2.36
CA GLU A 164 12.04 -22.44 3.46
C GLU A 164 13.06 -23.45 2.93
N PRO A 165 14.30 -23.44 3.48
CA PRO A 165 15.27 -24.49 3.17
C PRO A 165 14.67 -25.86 3.45
N THR A 166 14.92 -26.82 2.57
CA THR A 166 14.62 -28.23 2.85
C THR A 166 15.57 -28.70 3.96
N PRO A 167 15.08 -29.43 4.98
CA PRO A 167 15.99 -30.13 5.88
C PRO A 167 16.80 -31.14 5.09
N ASP A 168 18.12 -31.14 5.25
CA ASP A 168 18.99 -32.20 4.82
C ASP A 168 18.64 -33.49 5.56
#